data_2d09423ccece841b34bdf9f7035166f3
#
_entry.id   2d09423ccece841b34bdf9f7035166f3
#
_cell.length_a   1.000
_cell.length_b   1.000
_cell.length_c   1.000
_cell.angle_alpha   90.00
_cell.angle_beta   90.00
_cell.angle_gamma   90.00
#
_symmetry.space_group_name_H-M   'P 1'
#
loop_
_entity.id
_entity.type
_entity.pdbx_description
1 polymer ?
#
loop_
_entity_poly.entity_id
_entity_poly.type
_entity_poly.pdbx_seq_one_letter_code
_entity_poly.pdbx_strand_id
1 'polypeptide(L)'
;RLHIEINATTLYVTHDQVEAMSMADKIAIMEDGILQQVGSPAEVYDHPSNLFVAQFIGSPIMNILDCTLDADESHTLCFLGEKEFSMRFSKSLYKHIESKAVPNGKLALGVRPEAVRLTRQARENYIKSEVHVIEPLGPYDIVDLKVSGQHMRVKSASNYIEKPGDA
;
A
#
# COMPACT_ATOMS: atom_id res chain seq x y z
N ARG A 1 11.45 24.85 12.39
CA ARG A 1 10.94 26.05 13.07
C ARG A 1 11.64 27.32 12.57
N LEU A 2 12.95 27.31 12.35
CA LEU A 2 13.72 28.50 11.90
C LEU A 2 13.22 29.08 10.56
N HIS A 3 12.84 28.23 9.59
CA HIS A 3 12.34 28.67 8.28
C HIS A 3 10.99 29.42 8.37
N ILE A 4 10.15 29.10 9.36
CA ILE A 4 8.88 29.78 9.58
C ILE A 4 9.14 31.19 10.12
N GLU A 5 10.11 31.33 11.01
CA GLU A 5 10.47 32.64 11.62
C GLU A 5 11.13 33.59 10.61
N ILE A 6 11.90 33.03 9.67
CA ILE A 6 12.63 33.81 8.65
C ILE A 6 11.76 34.09 7.42
N ASN A 7 10.63 33.39 7.25
CA ASN A 7 9.76 33.45 6.06
C ASN A 7 10.50 33.30 4.73
N ALA A 8 11.48 32.39 4.70
CA ALA A 8 12.34 32.15 3.56
C ALA A 8 12.02 30.81 2.89
N THR A 9 12.07 30.78 1.56
CA THR A 9 12.03 29.53 0.82
C THR A 9 13.28 28.71 1.13
N THR A 10 13.09 27.53 1.68
CA THR A 10 14.18 26.65 2.10
C THR A 10 14.13 25.34 1.30
N LEU A 11 15.22 24.97 0.67
CA LEU A 11 15.38 23.66 0.07
C LEU A 11 16.15 22.77 1.03
N TYR A 12 15.53 21.64 1.43
CA TYR A 12 16.11 20.65 2.32
C TYR A 12 16.24 19.32 1.60
N VAL A 13 17.43 18.73 1.61
CA VAL A 13 17.70 17.41 1.01
C VAL A 13 17.92 16.41 2.13
N THR A 14 17.11 15.37 2.15
CA THR A 14 17.19 14.29 3.14
C THR A 14 16.86 12.94 2.50
N HIS A 15 17.34 11.89 3.12
CA HIS A 15 16.89 10.51 2.84
C HIS A 15 15.90 10.01 3.90
N ASP A 16 15.63 10.82 4.94
CA ASP A 16 14.64 10.48 5.98
C ASP A 16 13.25 10.94 5.55
N GLN A 17 12.40 9.96 5.27
CA GLN A 17 11.03 10.21 4.83
C GLN A 17 10.17 10.85 5.94
N VAL A 18 10.42 10.51 7.21
CA VAL A 18 9.66 11.05 8.35
C VAL A 18 9.95 12.54 8.50
N GLU A 19 11.21 12.93 8.36
CA GLU A 19 11.58 14.35 8.33
C GLU A 19 10.91 15.09 7.18
N ALA A 20 11.04 14.57 5.95
CA ALA A 20 10.44 15.18 4.78
C ALA A 20 8.93 15.35 4.93
N MET A 21 8.22 14.27 5.32
CA MET A 21 6.75 14.27 5.48
C MET A 21 6.26 15.20 6.58
N SER A 22 7.06 15.42 7.64
CA SER A 22 6.65 16.21 8.79
C SER A 22 6.96 17.71 8.68
N MET A 23 7.95 18.10 7.86
CA MET A 23 8.46 19.46 7.81
C MET A 23 8.17 20.20 6.51
N ALA A 24 7.98 19.49 5.41
CA ALA A 24 7.89 20.10 4.09
C ALA A 24 6.46 20.54 3.73
N ASP A 25 6.33 21.68 3.07
CA ASP A 25 5.09 22.07 2.39
C ASP A 25 4.94 21.32 1.05
N LYS A 26 6.08 21.04 0.40
CA LYS A 26 6.16 20.24 -0.84
C LYS A 26 7.35 19.31 -0.79
N ILE A 27 7.14 18.10 -1.30
CA ILE A 27 8.17 17.07 -1.45
C ILE A 27 8.41 16.83 -2.93
N ALA A 28 9.67 16.81 -3.33
CA ALA A 28 10.13 16.37 -4.64
C ALA A 28 10.81 15.01 -4.49
N ILE A 29 10.25 13.98 -5.10
CA ILE A 29 10.82 12.63 -5.11
C ILE A 29 11.63 12.44 -6.37
N MET A 30 12.86 11.99 -6.18
CA MET A 30 13.82 11.77 -7.26
C MET A 30 14.33 10.34 -7.25
N GLU A 31 14.56 9.80 -8.44
CA GLU A 31 15.19 8.51 -8.69
C GLU A 31 16.24 8.69 -9.77
N ASP A 32 17.48 8.34 -9.49
CA ASP A 32 18.61 8.43 -10.43
C ASP A 32 18.71 9.79 -11.16
N GLY A 33 18.48 10.88 -10.43
CA GLY A 33 18.50 12.24 -10.96
C GLY A 33 17.24 12.67 -11.73
N ILE A 34 16.24 11.80 -11.84
CA ILE A 34 14.97 12.07 -12.54
C ILE A 34 13.89 12.41 -11.50
N LEU A 35 13.19 13.51 -11.73
CA LEU A 35 12.06 13.89 -10.91
C LEU A 35 10.85 12.96 -11.16
N GLN A 36 10.41 12.23 -10.15
CA GLN A 36 9.30 11.29 -10.21
C GLN A 36 7.95 11.94 -9.87
N GLN A 37 7.92 12.74 -8.81
CA GLN A 37 6.71 13.45 -8.35
C GLN A 37 7.08 14.66 -7.51
N VAL A 38 6.24 15.72 -7.60
CA VAL A 38 6.22 16.85 -6.68
C VAL A 38 4.81 17.04 -6.17
N GLY A 39 4.65 17.19 -4.87
CA GLY A 39 3.35 17.43 -4.24
C GLY A 39 3.48 17.72 -2.76
N SER A 40 2.37 18.04 -2.11
CA SER A 40 2.30 18.05 -0.65
C SER A 40 2.58 16.64 -0.08
N PRO A 41 2.97 16.51 1.18
CA PRO A 41 3.14 15.21 1.83
C PRO A 41 1.93 14.29 1.62
N ALA A 42 0.71 14.80 1.82
CA ALA A 42 -0.52 14.03 1.64
C ALA A 42 -0.70 13.58 0.19
N GLU A 43 -0.52 14.45 -0.80
CA GLU A 43 -0.65 14.08 -2.22
C GLU A 43 0.33 12.98 -2.63
N VAL A 44 1.59 13.09 -2.19
CA VAL A 44 2.62 12.09 -2.51
C VAL A 44 2.30 10.74 -1.86
N TYR A 45 1.74 10.75 -0.65
CA TYR A 45 1.40 9.55 0.09
C TYR A 45 0.13 8.87 -0.42
N ASP A 46 -0.94 9.63 -0.63
CA ASP A 46 -2.26 9.12 -0.98
C ASP A 46 -2.42 8.88 -2.49
N HIS A 47 -1.72 9.67 -3.31
CA HIS A 47 -1.82 9.66 -4.78
C HIS A 47 -0.45 9.55 -5.46
N PRO A 48 0.28 8.45 -5.24
CA PRO A 48 1.58 8.23 -5.90
C PRO A 48 1.40 8.17 -7.41
N SER A 49 2.25 8.87 -8.14
CA SER A 49 2.18 8.97 -9.61
C SER A 49 2.61 7.70 -10.34
N ASN A 50 3.41 6.86 -9.68
CA ASN A 50 3.92 5.60 -10.23
C ASN A 50 4.27 4.60 -9.11
N LEU A 51 4.67 3.39 -9.50
CA LEU A 51 5.00 2.32 -8.57
C LEU A 51 6.24 2.64 -7.72
N PHE A 52 7.22 3.35 -8.29
CA PHE A 52 8.39 3.76 -7.54
C PHE A 52 8.01 4.65 -6.36
N VAL A 53 7.24 5.71 -6.59
CA VAL A 53 6.78 6.61 -5.54
C VAL A 53 5.93 5.85 -4.50
N ALA A 54 5.04 4.97 -4.94
CA ALA A 54 4.20 4.15 -4.06
C ALA A 54 5.01 3.29 -3.10
N GLN A 55 6.10 2.69 -3.60
CA GLN A 55 7.00 1.83 -2.82
C GLN A 55 8.09 2.62 -2.08
N PHE A 56 8.44 3.81 -2.55
CA PHE A 56 9.44 4.63 -1.89
C PHE A 56 8.90 5.33 -0.66
N ILE A 57 7.65 5.82 -0.68
CA ILE A 57 7.04 6.57 0.42
C ILE A 57 6.22 5.68 1.35
N GLY A 58 6.56 5.73 2.64
CA GLY A 58 5.86 5.03 3.72
C GLY A 58 6.75 4.08 4.50
N SER A 59 6.45 3.89 5.78
CA SER A 59 7.14 2.94 6.67
C SER A 59 6.11 2.23 7.55
N PRO A 60 5.78 0.97 7.22
CA PRO A 60 6.25 0.18 6.09
C PRO A 60 5.82 0.72 4.71
N ILE A 61 6.49 0.29 3.66
CA ILE A 61 6.15 0.64 2.28
C ILE A 61 4.80 0.04 1.86
N MET A 62 4.19 0.60 0.81
CA MET A 62 2.95 0.07 0.23
C MET A 62 3.12 -1.37 -0.23
N ASN A 63 2.16 -2.23 0.10
CA ASN A 63 2.08 -3.55 -0.50
C ASN A 63 1.67 -3.42 -1.96
N ILE A 64 2.37 -4.12 -2.84
CA ILE A 64 2.01 -4.23 -4.26
C ILE A 64 1.76 -5.70 -4.54
N LEU A 65 0.53 -6.04 -4.86
CA LEU A 65 0.08 -7.41 -5.10
C LEU A 65 -0.29 -7.58 -6.56
N ASP A 66 0.24 -8.62 -7.19
CA ASP A 66 -0.12 -8.99 -8.56
C ASP A 66 -1.52 -9.57 -8.60
N CYS A 67 -2.34 -9.02 -9.48
CA CYS A 67 -3.74 -9.37 -9.60
C CYS A 67 -4.15 -9.52 -11.07
N THR A 68 -5.29 -10.17 -11.30
CA THR A 68 -5.98 -10.23 -12.59
C THR A 68 -7.44 -9.86 -12.40
N LEU A 69 -8.01 -9.13 -13.37
CA LEU A 69 -9.46 -8.98 -13.44
C LEU A 69 -10.08 -10.29 -13.93
N ASP A 70 -11.07 -10.79 -13.20
CA ASP A 70 -11.91 -11.87 -13.71
C ASP A 70 -12.82 -11.32 -14.80
N ALA A 71 -12.86 -12.02 -15.94
CA ALA A 71 -13.70 -11.65 -17.09
C ALA A 71 -15.20 -11.93 -16.85
N ASP A 72 -15.54 -12.65 -15.77
CA ASP A 72 -16.93 -12.91 -15.39
C ASP A 72 -17.61 -11.61 -14.90
N GLU A 73 -18.93 -11.51 -15.09
CA GLU A 73 -19.77 -10.38 -14.66
C GLU A 73 -19.76 -10.11 -13.13
N SER A 74 -18.98 -10.89 -12.37
CA SER A 74 -18.88 -10.82 -10.92
C SER A 74 -18.14 -9.59 -10.36
N HIS A 75 -17.50 -8.80 -11.23
CA HIS A 75 -16.72 -7.61 -10.85
C HIS A 75 -15.62 -7.94 -9.82
N THR A 76 -14.91 -9.04 -10.03
CA THR A 76 -13.97 -9.62 -9.09
C THR A 76 -12.53 -9.40 -9.53
N LEU A 77 -11.64 -9.11 -8.58
CA LEU A 77 -10.20 -9.11 -8.72
C LEU A 77 -9.65 -10.38 -8.11
N CYS A 78 -8.91 -11.16 -8.86
CA CYS A 78 -8.27 -12.39 -8.39
C CYS A 78 -6.78 -12.15 -8.16
N PHE A 79 -6.25 -12.58 -7.00
CA PHE A 79 -4.82 -12.52 -6.72
C PHE A 79 -4.12 -13.70 -7.40
N LEU A 80 -3.07 -13.40 -8.20
CA LEU A 80 -2.31 -14.38 -9.00
C LEU A 80 -3.18 -15.33 -9.84
N GLY A 81 -4.41 -14.94 -10.19
CA GLY A 81 -5.35 -15.76 -10.93
C GLY A 81 -6.04 -16.87 -10.14
N GLU A 82 -5.84 -16.94 -8.82
CA GLU A 82 -6.51 -17.90 -7.95
C GLU A 82 -7.87 -17.36 -7.51
N LYS A 83 -8.95 -18.01 -7.95
CA LYS A 83 -10.34 -17.61 -7.63
C LYS A 83 -10.64 -17.68 -6.12
N GLU A 84 -9.91 -18.50 -5.36
CA GLU A 84 -10.05 -18.62 -3.91
C GLU A 84 -9.63 -17.35 -3.17
N PHE A 85 -8.74 -16.56 -3.79
CA PHE A 85 -8.27 -15.29 -3.28
C PHE A 85 -8.83 -14.16 -4.14
N SER A 86 -10.10 -13.82 -3.95
CA SER A 86 -10.78 -12.85 -4.78
C SER A 86 -11.49 -11.78 -3.94
N MET A 87 -11.58 -10.58 -4.49
CA MET A 87 -12.23 -9.43 -3.89
C MET A 87 -13.21 -8.81 -4.89
N ARG A 88 -14.44 -8.52 -4.45
CA ARG A 88 -15.44 -7.84 -5.29
C ARG A 88 -15.34 -6.33 -5.16
N PHE A 89 -15.50 -5.67 -6.27
CA PHE A 89 -15.57 -4.21 -6.34
C PHE A 89 -16.97 -3.72 -6.72
N SER A 90 -17.22 -2.43 -6.46
CA SER A 90 -18.39 -1.78 -7.01
C SER A 90 -18.32 -1.78 -8.55
N LYS A 91 -19.49 -1.86 -9.20
CA LYS A 91 -19.58 -1.83 -10.67
C LYS A 91 -18.93 -0.60 -11.29
N SER A 92 -18.97 0.55 -10.63
CA SER A 92 -18.34 1.77 -11.08
C SER A 92 -16.81 1.69 -11.06
N LEU A 93 -16.24 1.16 -9.99
CA LEU A 93 -14.80 0.97 -9.86
C LEU A 93 -14.29 -0.07 -10.85
N TYR A 94 -15.01 -1.19 -10.99
CA TYR A 94 -14.66 -2.23 -11.96
C TYR A 94 -14.59 -1.67 -13.38
N LYS A 95 -15.60 -0.93 -13.83
CA LYS A 95 -15.61 -0.29 -15.17
C LYS A 95 -14.45 0.71 -15.34
N HIS A 96 -14.11 1.45 -14.30
CA HIS A 96 -12.98 2.37 -14.34
C HIS A 96 -11.66 1.62 -14.52
N ILE A 97 -11.45 0.53 -13.79
CA ILE A 97 -10.27 -0.33 -13.90
C ILE A 97 -10.22 -1.00 -15.28
N GLU A 98 -11.33 -1.60 -15.71
CA GLU A 98 -11.45 -2.26 -17.01
C GLU A 98 -11.11 -1.32 -18.17
N SER A 99 -11.56 -0.07 -18.12
CA SER A 99 -11.26 0.95 -19.13
C SER A 99 -9.78 1.32 -19.25
N LYS A 100 -9.00 1.04 -18.20
CA LYS A 100 -7.55 1.30 -18.12
C LYS A 100 -6.71 0.02 -18.15
N ALA A 101 -7.36 -1.14 -18.14
CA ALA A 101 -6.67 -2.42 -18.06
C ALA A 101 -5.80 -2.70 -19.28
N VAL A 102 -4.64 -3.21 -19.03
CA VAL A 102 -3.68 -3.66 -20.02
C VAL A 102 -4.18 -4.96 -20.69
N PRO A 103 -3.79 -5.24 -21.94
CA PRO A 103 -4.03 -6.55 -22.55
C PRO A 103 -3.58 -7.68 -21.60
N ASN A 104 -4.45 -8.68 -21.37
CA ASN A 104 -4.32 -9.81 -20.45
C ASN A 104 -4.81 -9.59 -19.01
N GLY A 105 -5.47 -8.46 -18.70
CA GLY A 105 -6.09 -8.24 -17.39
C GLY A 105 -5.14 -8.20 -16.19
N LYS A 106 -3.82 -8.10 -16.41
CA LYS A 106 -2.83 -8.01 -15.33
C LYS A 106 -2.88 -6.63 -14.68
N LEU A 107 -2.94 -6.62 -13.36
CA LEU A 107 -3.02 -5.42 -12.53
C LEU A 107 -2.08 -5.56 -11.34
N ALA A 108 -1.65 -4.43 -10.81
CA ALA A 108 -0.99 -4.34 -9.52
C ALA A 108 -1.93 -3.64 -8.55
N LEU A 109 -2.29 -4.32 -7.45
CA LEU A 109 -3.07 -3.72 -6.37
C LEU A 109 -2.11 -3.14 -5.33
N GLY A 110 -2.12 -1.81 -5.18
CA GLY A 110 -1.42 -1.11 -4.11
C GLY A 110 -2.31 -0.97 -2.88
N VAL A 111 -1.81 -1.40 -1.71
CA VAL A 111 -2.51 -1.19 -0.44
C VAL A 111 -1.54 -0.82 0.68
N ARG A 112 -1.86 0.25 1.42
CA ARG A 112 -1.04 0.67 2.56
C ARG A 112 -1.18 -0.30 3.71
N PRO A 113 -0.10 -0.64 4.46
CA PRO A 113 -0.15 -1.58 5.58
C PRO A 113 -1.16 -1.21 6.67
N GLU A 114 -1.36 0.07 6.94
CA GLU A 114 -2.33 0.58 7.92
C GLU A 114 -3.78 0.58 7.42
N ALA A 115 -4.01 0.41 6.13
CA ALA A 115 -5.35 0.29 5.56
C ALA A 115 -5.91 -1.14 5.62
N VAL A 116 -5.05 -2.12 5.89
CA VAL A 116 -5.45 -3.52 6.01
C VAL A 116 -5.92 -3.81 7.43
N ARG A 117 -7.03 -4.54 7.55
CA ARG A 117 -7.59 -4.98 8.84
C ARG A 117 -7.59 -6.48 8.92
N LEU A 118 -7.15 -7.01 10.06
CA LEU A 118 -7.12 -8.43 10.34
C LEU A 118 -8.35 -8.85 11.15
N THR A 119 -8.86 -10.04 10.89
CA THR A 119 -9.98 -10.64 11.62
C THR A 119 -9.92 -12.16 11.53
N ARG A 120 -10.37 -12.85 12.58
CA ARG A 120 -10.57 -14.31 12.58
C ARG A 120 -11.91 -14.74 11.98
N GLN A 121 -12.80 -13.79 11.70
CA GLN A 121 -14.14 -14.09 11.21
C GLN A 121 -14.16 -13.97 9.69
N ALA A 122 -14.46 -15.06 9.00
CA ALA A 122 -14.70 -15.02 7.56
C ALA A 122 -15.89 -14.12 7.24
N ARG A 123 -15.72 -13.21 6.32
CA ARG A 123 -16.76 -12.28 5.82
C ARG A 123 -16.60 -12.11 4.32
N GLU A 124 -17.63 -11.60 3.67
CA GLU A 124 -17.55 -11.22 2.27
C GLU A 124 -16.46 -10.13 2.08
N ASN A 125 -15.67 -10.24 1.01
CA ASN A 125 -14.51 -9.39 0.71
C ASN A 125 -13.35 -9.46 1.71
N TYR A 126 -13.26 -10.55 2.48
CA TYR A 126 -12.09 -10.87 3.28
C TYR A 126 -11.26 -11.93 2.56
N ILE A 127 -9.97 -11.80 2.64
CA ILE A 127 -9.02 -12.70 1.98
C ILE A 127 -8.39 -13.55 3.06
N LYS A 128 -8.43 -14.88 2.85
CA LYS A 128 -7.71 -15.81 3.72
C LYS A 128 -6.22 -15.59 3.57
N SER A 129 -5.53 -15.52 4.70
CA SER A 129 -4.09 -15.32 4.77
C SER A 129 -3.50 -16.14 5.90
N GLU A 130 -2.21 -16.42 5.80
CA GLU A 130 -1.44 -17.10 6.84
C GLU A 130 -0.43 -16.11 7.44
N VAL A 131 -0.31 -16.08 8.76
CA VAL A 131 0.69 -15.28 9.45
C VAL A 131 2.07 -15.90 9.23
N HIS A 132 2.95 -15.16 8.58
CA HIS A 132 4.32 -15.60 8.31
C HIS A 132 5.30 -15.14 9.39
N VAL A 133 5.33 -13.84 9.67
CA VAL A 133 6.21 -13.23 10.67
C VAL A 133 5.47 -12.11 11.39
N ILE A 134 5.79 -11.90 12.66
CA ILE A 134 5.34 -10.77 13.46
C ILE A 134 6.58 -10.04 13.97
N GLU A 135 6.68 -8.74 13.66
CA GLU A 135 7.75 -7.86 14.10
C GLU A 135 7.18 -6.85 15.11
N PRO A 136 7.38 -7.04 16.43
CA PRO A 136 6.92 -6.08 17.43
C PRO A 136 7.83 -4.85 17.45
N LEU A 137 7.25 -3.68 17.20
CA LEU A 137 7.96 -2.40 17.17
C LEU A 137 7.59 -1.48 18.36
N GLY A 138 6.94 -2.03 19.37
CA GLY A 138 6.52 -1.32 20.58
C GLY A 138 5.12 -0.72 20.45
N PRO A 139 4.93 0.45 19.81
CA PRO A 139 3.60 1.07 19.69
C PRO A 139 2.67 0.34 18.71
N TYR A 140 3.20 -0.48 17.83
CA TYR A 140 2.47 -1.30 16.85
C TYR A 140 3.31 -2.50 16.43
N ASP A 141 2.67 -3.48 15.85
CA ASP A 141 3.29 -4.65 15.26
C ASP A 141 3.20 -4.60 13.74
N ILE A 142 4.24 -5.07 13.05
CA ILE A 142 4.16 -5.37 11.64
C ILE A 142 3.91 -6.87 11.49
N VAL A 143 2.79 -7.22 10.91
CA VAL A 143 2.42 -8.60 10.62
C VAL A 143 2.64 -8.85 9.13
N ASP A 144 3.56 -9.75 8.80
CA ASP A 144 3.78 -10.24 7.45
C ASP A 144 2.87 -11.44 7.21
N LEU A 145 2.02 -11.35 6.21
CA LEU A 145 1.06 -12.37 5.82
C LEU A 145 1.43 -12.97 4.47
N LYS A 146 1.11 -14.24 4.29
CA LYS A 146 1.07 -14.88 2.97
C LYS A 146 -0.35 -14.90 2.43
N VAL A 147 -0.51 -14.31 1.24
CA VAL A 147 -1.77 -14.26 0.49
C VAL A 147 -1.49 -14.79 -0.91
N SER A 148 -2.03 -15.97 -1.26
CA SER A 148 -1.81 -16.57 -2.59
C SER A 148 -0.33 -16.60 -3.01
N GLY A 149 0.56 -16.98 -2.08
CA GLY A 149 2.01 -17.03 -2.33
C GLY A 149 2.74 -15.69 -2.36
N GLN A 150 2.03 -14.57 -2.24
CA GLN A 150 2.60 -13.23 -2.13
C GLN A 150 2.68 -12.80 -0.66
N HIS A 151 3.61 -11.89 -0.35
CA HIS A 151 3.73 -11.29 0.97
C HIS A 151 2.97 -9.98 1.07
N MET A 152 2.25 -9.79 2.18
CA MET A 152 1.53 -8.57 2.50
C MET A 152 1.82 -8.16 3.94
N ARG A 153 2.33 -6.96 4.14
CA ARG A 153 2.58 -6.39 5.47
C ARG A 153 1.36 -5.63 5.96
N VAL A 154 1.04 -5.84 7.22
CA VAL A 154 -0.06 -5.15 7.90
C VAL A 154 0.47 -4.46 9.13
N LYS A 155 0.10 -3.20 9.33
CA LYS A 155 0.38 -2.46 10.55
C LYS A 155 -0.77 -2.66 11.52
N SER A 156 -0.55 -3.44 12.56
CA SER A 156 -1.54 -3.79 13.59
C SER A 156 -1.24 -3.07 14.90
N ALA A 157 -2.24 -2.93 15.77
CA ALA A 157 -1.98 -2.46 17.14
C ALA A 157 -1.05 -3.43 17.86
N SER A 158 -0.22 -2.91 18.77
CA SER A 158 0.59 -3.74 19.65
C SER A 158 -0.30 -4.70 20.46
N ASN A 159 0.15 -5.91 20.66
CA ASN A 159 -0.58 -7.06 21.24
C ASN A 159 -1.39 -7.90 20.24
N TYR A 160 -0.95 -7.96 19.01
CA TYR A 160 -1.45 -8.96 18.08
C TYR A 160 -1.17 -10.37 18.64
N ILE A 161 -2.22 -11.19 18.76
CA ILE A 161 -2.18 -12.43 19.56
C ILE A 161 -1.84 -13.67 18.70
N GLU A 162 -1.99 -13.57 17.39
CA GLU A 162 -1.71 -14.66 16.46
C GLU A 162 -0.22 -14.99 16.42
N LYS A 163 0.08 -16.23 16.04
CA LYS A 163 1.45 -16.73 15.90
C LYS A 163 1.74 -17.07 14.44
N PRO A 164 3.01 -17.11 14.05
CA PRO A 164 3.37 -17.66 12.75
C PRO A 164 2.76 -19.05 12.54
N GLY A 165 2.11 -19.23 11.36
CA GLY A 165 1.36 -20.42 11.00
C GLY A 165 -0.14 -20.38 11.29
N ASP A 166 -0.64 -19.36 12.00
CA ASP A 166 -2.08 -19.15 12.17
C ASP A 166 -2.71 -18.63 10.87
N ALA A 167 -3.93 -19.07 10.56
CA ALA A 167 -4.68 -18.75 9.34
C ALA A 167 -6.06 -18.14 9.63
#